data_fffd6934cb85bc0125ae69e82e78dee8
#
_entry.id   fffd6934cb85bc0125ae69e82e78dee8
#
_cell.length_a   1.000
_cell.length_b   1.000
_cell.length_c   1.000
_cell.angle_alpha   90.00
_cell.angle_beta   90.00
_cell.angle_gamma   90.00
#
_symmetry.space_group_name_H-M   'P 1'
#
loop_
_entity.id
_entity.type
_entity.pdbx_description
1 polymer ?
#
loop_
_entity_poly.entity_id
_entity_poly.type
_entity_poly.pdbx_seq_one_letter_code
_entity_poly.pdbx_strand_id
1 'polypeptide(L)'
;MRRTIALLITLLIFTVPLAAGEGDKTSFSIGTGPFVTNLGIGRDLGQFEVGGNIYTGFPNLFIWTTIDNPENVWENLKGSLTLAAGGDIYGRYDLFRSLRHDLDIGPGIAFAYLNVLDNNVVSAFLELSSRYTFNFSNGGGIFLEANLPIATYMVNLSAEGGPSGSFSLLFGEGVLSLTALFCTRVGYIQRF
;
A
#
# COMPACT_ATOMS: atom_id res chain seq x y z
N MET A 1 6.74 -22.39 -10.17
CA MET A 1 6.79 -20.97 -9.73
C MET A 1 5.61 -20.51 -8.87
N ARG A 2 4.33 -20.63 -9.29
CA ARG A 2 3.18 -20.14 -8.47
C ARG A 2 3.09 -20.76 -7.07
N ARG A 3 3.37 -22.05 -6.91
CA ARG A 3 3.33 -22.74 -5.60
C ARG A 3 4.48 -22.33 -4.67
N THR A 4 5.65 -22.00 -5.22
CA THR A 4 6.83 -21.56 -4.45
C THR A 4 6.64 -20.16 -3.89
N ILE A 5 6.01 -19.25 -4.65
CA ILE A 5 5.69 -17.88 -4.21
C ILE A 5 4.63 -17.92 -3.10
N ALA A 6 3.57 -18.72 -3.27
CA ALA A 6 2.55 -18.88 -2.24
C ALA A 6 3.14 -19.45 -0.93
N LEU A 7 4.06 -20.41 -1.03
CA LEU A 7 4.73 -21.00 0.13
C LEU A 7 5.65 -20.00 0.83
N LEU A 8 6.37 -19.15 0.07
CA LEU A 8 7.21 -18.07 0.60
C LEU A 8 6.38 -17.00 1.32
N ILE A 9 5.25 -16.58 0.75
CA ILE A 9 4.35 -15.61 1.36
C ILE A 9 3.73 -16.21 2.64
N THR A 10 3.30 -17.46 2.60
CA THR A 10 2.77 -18.15 3.78
C THR A 10 3.84 -18.30 4.86
N LEU A 11 5.08 -18.65 4.49
CA LEU A 11 6.19 -18.73 5.42
C LEU A 11 6.52 -17.38 6.05
N LEU A 12 6.52 -16.30 5.27
CA LEU A 12 6.75 -14.93 5.76
C LEU A 12 5.66 -14.51 6.77
N ILE A 13 4.39 -14.79 6.48
CA ILE A 13 3.26 -14.46 7.37
C ILE A 13 3.34 -15.25 8.69
N PHE A 14 3.81 -16.50 8.67
CA PHE A 14 3.88 -17.34 9.87
C PHE A 14 5.20 -17.21 10.65
N THR A 15 6.29 -16.77 10.03
CA THR A 15 7.58 -16.60 10.73
C THR A 15 7.73 -15.26 11.43
N VAL A 16 7.03 -14.22 10.99
CA VAL A 16 7.02 -12.91 11.67
C VAL A 16 6.54 -12.99 13.13
N PRO A 17 5.51 -13.79 13.52
CA PRO A 17 5.11 -13.92 14.93
C PRO A 17 6.09 -14.71 15.81
N LEU A 18 6.90 -15.62 15.23
CA LEU A 18 7.72 -16.56 15.99
C LEU A 18 9.03 -15.98 16.55
N ALA A 19 9.44 -14.80 16.06
CA ALA A 19 10.64 -14.11 16.53
C ALA A 19 10.35 -13.00 17.55
N ALA A 20 9.16 -13.03 18.21
CA ALA A 20 8.74 -12.01 19.17
C ALA A 20 9.61 -12.01 20.41
N GLY A 21 10.32 -10.90 20.64
CA GLY A 21 10.92 -10.59 21.94
C GLY A 21 9.85 -10.12 22.94
N GLU A 22 10.14 -10.21 24.23
CA GLU A 22 9.28 -9.60 25.28
C GLU A 22 9.22 -8.09 25.02
N GLY A 23 8.02 -7.59 24.71
CA GLY A 23 7.77 -6.17 24.43
C GLY A 23 7.37 -5.86 22.99
N ASP A 24 7.58 -6.76 22.05
CA ASP A 24 7.19 -6.58 20.66
C ASP A 24 5.67 -6.72 20.47
N LYS A 25 5.06 -5.76 19.83
CA LYS A 25 3.63 -5.76 19.56
C LYS A 25 3.35 -6.02 18.08
N THR A 26 2.41 -6.91 17.83
CA THR A 26 1.87 -7.10 16.47
C THR A 26 0.70 -6.17 16.25
N SER A 27 0.61 -5.58 15.09
CA SER A 27 -0.50 -4.72 14.69
C SER A 27 -1.20 -5.27 13.46
N PHE A 28 -2.52 -5.10 13.42
CA PHE A 28 -3.35 -5.30 12.23
C PHE A 28 -3.99 -3.97 11.88
N SER A 29 -4.01 -3.65 10.59
CA SER A 29 -4.58 -2.40 10.11
C SER A 29 -5.51 -2.64 8.93
N ILE A 30 -6.55 -1.83 8.86
CA ILE A 30 -7.41 -1.69 7.68
C ILE A 30 -7.50 -0.22 7.35
N GLY A 31 -7.29 0.13 6.10
CA GLY A 31 -7.31 1.51 5.66
C GLY A 31 -7.94 1.65 4.29
N THR A 32 -8.35 2.87 3.99
CA THR A 32 -8.88 3.25 2.70
C THR A 32 -8.34 4.61 2.30
N GLY A 33 -8.01 4.74 1.04
CA GLY A 33 -7.64 6.00 0.41
C GLY A 33 -8.59 6.31 -0.73
N PRO A 34 -8.34 7.36 -1.51
CA PRO A 34 -9.18 7.70 -2.67
C PRO A 34 -9.29 6.56 -3.68
N PHE A 35 -8.23 5.78 -3.87
CA PHE A 35 -8.17 4.80 -4.95
C PHE A 35 -7.95 3.37 -4.48
N VAL A 36 -7.50 3.15 -3.24
CA VAL A 36 -7.15 1.82 -2.73
C VAL A 36 -7.70 1.57 -1.33
N THR A 37 -8.05 0.32 -1.08
CA THR A 37 -8.30 -0.21 0.26
C THR A 37 -7.19 -1.19 0.59
N ASN A 38 -6.67 -1.14 1.81
CA ASN A 38 -5.57 -2.00 2.26
C ASN A 38 -5.90 -2.76 3.54
N LEU A 39 -5.26 -3.92 3.66
CA LEU A 39 -5.12 -4.67 4.89
C LEU A 39 -3.64 -4.79 5.20
N GLY A 40 -3.25 -4.47 6.42
CA GLY A 40 -1.86 -4.47 6.84
C GLY A 40 -1.60 -5.29 8.08
N ILE A 41 -0.36 -5.77 8.15
CA ILE A 41 0.21 -6.36 9.34
C ILE A 41 1.54 -5.67 9.61
N GLY A 42 1.78 -5.32 10.88
CA GLY A 42 3.02 -4.71 11.32
C GLY A 42 3.51 -5.33 12.61
N ARG A 43 4.77 -5.07 12.90
CA ARG A 43 5.41 -5.45 14.15
C ARG A 43 6.23 -4.29 14.67
N ASP A 44 5.94 -3.90 15.89
CA ASP A 44 6.67 -2.89 16.64
C ASP A 44 7.89 -3.54 17.30
N LEU A 45 9.07 -3.06 16.96
CA LEU A 45 10.37 -3.50 17.47
C LEU A 45 11.01 -2.41 18.36
N GLY A 46 10.19 -1.70 19.13
CA GLY A 46 10.61 -0.61 20.00
C GLY A 46 10.61 0.74 19.28
N GLN A 47 11.72 1.15 18.68
CA GLN A 47 11.82 2.39 17.89
C GLN A 47 11.58 2.19 16.41
N PHE A 48 11.32 0.96 15.99
CA PHE A 48 11.06 0.61 14.60
C PHE A 48 9.77 -0.18 14.47
N GLU A 49 9.02 0.07 13.43
CA GLU A 49 7.94 -0.79 12.95
C GLU A 49 8.37 -1.38 11.61
N VAL A 50 8.23 -2.68 11.45
CA VAL A 50 8.34 -3.36 10.17
C VAL A 50 7.00 -3.96 9.81
N GLY A 51 6.62 -3.92 8.56
CA GLY A 51 5.32 -4.44 8.17
C GLY A 51 5.12 -4.49 6.67
N GLY A 52 3.90 -4.80 6.30
CA GLY A 52 3.46 -4.80 4.92
C GLY A 52 1.95 -4.69 4.81
N ASN A 53 1.52 -4.25 3.66
CA ASN A 53 0.14 -4.13 3.29
C ASN A 53 -0.13 -4.92 2.01
N ILE A 54 -1.34 -5.42 1.89
CA ILE A 54 -1.94 -5.81 0.62
C ILE A 54 -3.04 -4.82 0.30
N TYR A 55 -3.17 -4.42 -0.96
CA TYR A 55 -4.18 -3.46 -1.37
C TYR A 55 -4.84 -3.82 -2.68
N THR A 56 -6.05 -3.32 -2.83
CA THR A 56 -6.85 -3.43 -4.03
C THR A 56 -7.55 -2.11 -4.31
N GLY A 57 -7.69 -1.77 -5.58
CA GLY A 57 -8.45 -0.60 -6.02
C GLY A 57 -9.97 -0.73 -5.86
N PHE A 58 -10.46 -1.95 -5.59
CA PHE A 58 -11.88 -2.16 -5.30
C PHE A 58 -12.14 -2.02 -3.78
N PRO A 59 -13.23 -1.40 -3.32
CA PRO A 59 -14.35 -0.82 -4.08
C PRO A 59 -14.16 0.65 -4.52
N ASN A 60 -13.04 1.28 -4.21
CA ASN A 60 -12.85 2.72 -4.36
C ASN A 60 -13.01 3.20 -5.81
N LEU A 61 -12.39 2.49 -6.75
CA LEU A 61 -12.56 2.79 -8.17
C LEU A 61 -14.02 2.67 -8.64
N PHE A 62 -14.75 1.70 -8.08
CA PHE A 62 -16.18 1.54 -8.37
C PHE A 62 -16.98 2.76 -7.91
N ILE A 63 -16.68 3.27 -6.70
CA ILE A 63 -17.36 4.46 -6.16
C ILE A 63 -17.09 5.68 -7.04
N TRP A 64 -15.83 5.91 -7.44
CA TRP A 64 -15.45 7.05 -8.28
C TRP A 64 -16.11 7.00 -9.66
N THR A 65 -16.07 5.85 -10.33
CA THR A 65 -16.72 5.69 -11.64
C THR A 65 -18.24 5.87 -11.55
N THR A 66 -18.85 5.50 -10.43
CA THR A 66 -20.29 5.66 -10.20
C THR A 66 -20.67 7.14 -9.98
N ILE A 67 -19.81 7.93 -9.34
CA ILE A 67 -20.04 9.35 -9.10
C ILE A 67 -19.93 10.15 -10.39
N ASP A 68 -18.93 9.87 -11.22
CA ASP A 68 -18.65 10.64 -12.43
C ASP A 68 -19.66 10.37 -13.57
N ASN A 69 -20.19 9.16 -13.66
CA ASN A 69 -21.13 8.82 -14.74
C ASN A 69 -22.03 7.62 -14.37
N PRO A 70 -23.08 7.83 -13.57
CA PRO A 70 -23.89 6.74 -13.03
C PRO A 70 -24.63 5.91 -14.09
N GLU A 71 -24.90 6.47 -15.28
CA GLU A 71 -25.63 5.78 -16.32
C GLU A 71 -24.76 4.80 -17.14
N ASN A 72 -23.44 4.99 -17.16
CA ASN A 72 -22.48 4.20 -17.95
C ASN A 72 -21.44 3.46 -17.10
N VAL A 73 -21.73 3.23 -15.82
CA VAL A 73 -20.80 2.59 -14.87
C VAL A 73 -20.22 1.28 -15.40
N TRP A 74 -21.07 0.44 -15.98
CA TRP A 74 -20.64 -0.87 -16.47
C TRP A 74 -19.83 -0.80 -17.78
N GLU A 75 -20.10 0.17 -18.64
CA GLU A 75 -19.32 0.38 -19.86
C GLU A 75 -17.96 0.99 -19.54
N ASN A 76 -17.91 1.93 -18.61
CA ASN A 76 -16.68 2.54 -18.12
C ASN A 76 -15.80 1.54 -17.34
N LEU A 77 -16.40 0.64 -16.55
CA LEU A 77 -15.69 -0.44 -15.86
C LEU A 77 -15.10 -1.47 -16.84
N LYS A 78 -15.77 -1.75 -17.94
CA LYS A 78 -15.26 -2.65 -18.97
C LYS A 78 -14.13 -2.05 -19.77
N GLY A 79 -14.05 -0.72 -19.84
CA GLY A 79 -13.16 -0.01 -20.74
C GLY A 79 -11.90 0.59 -20.13
N SER A 80 -11.80 0.80 -18.80
CA SER A 80 -10.72 1.67 -18.34
C SER A 80 -9.80 1.13 -17.26
N LEU A 81 -10.29 0.44 -16.24
CA LEU A 81 -9.43 -0.10 -15.19
C LEU A 81 -10.05 -1.33 -14.57
N THR A 82 -9.58 -2.50 -14.92
CA THR A 82 -10.25 -3.73 -14.53
C THR A 82 -9.74 -4.30 -13.22
N LEU A 83 -8.48 -4.07 -12.87
CA LEU A 83 -7.92 -4.58 -11.62
C LEU A 83 -6.72 -3.74 -11.18
N ALA A 84 -6.76 -3.24 -9.96
CA ALA A 84 -5.59 -2.76 -9.25
C ALA A 84 -5.41 -3.63 -8.02
N ALA A 85 -4.30 -4.33 -7.96
CA ALA A 85 -3.91 -5.13 -6.81
C ALA A 85 -2.42 -4.94 -6.56
N GLY A 86 -2.03 -4.93 -5.31
CA GLY A 86 -0.64 -4.75 -4.97
C GLY A 86 -0.35 -5.03 -3.51
N GLY A 87 0.81 -4.61 -3.09
CA GLY A 87 1.25 -4.67 -1.71
C GLY A 87 2.51 -3.86 -1.52
N ASP A 88 2.79 -3.55 -0.29
CA ASP A 88 4.04 -2.93 0.13
C ASP A 88 4.66 -3.65 1.31
N ILE A 89 5.94 -3.47 1.46
CA ILE A 89 6.70 -3.77 2.67
C ILE A 89 7.42 -2.50 3.09
N TYR A 90 7.44 -2.24 4.38
CA TYR A 90 8.04 -1.02 4.92
C TYR A 90 8.80 -1.28 6.21
N GLY A 91 9.76 -0.40 6.48
CA GLY A 91 10.39 -0.25 7.78
C GLY A 91 10.30 1.21 8.20
N ARG A 92 9.65 1.51 9.31
CA ARG A 92 9.45 2.87 9.81
C ARG A 92 10.17 3.07 11.13
N TYR A 93 10.72 4.24 11.30
CA TYR A 93 11.30 4.70 12.55
C TYR A 93 10.35 5.67 13.24
N ASP A 94 10.16 5.50 14.56
CA ASP A 94 9.38 6.41 15.37
C ASP A 94 10.09 7.76 15.50
N LEU A 95 9.60 8.77 14.81
CA LEU A 95 10.06 10.14 14.99
C LEU A 95 9.52 10.75 16.26
N PHE A 96 8.30 10.38 16.62
CA PHE A 96 7.63 10.88 17.80
C PHE A 96 6.64 9.82 18.30
N ARG A 97 6.76 9.47 19.59
CA ARG A 97 5.83 8.55 20.26
C ARG A 97 5.38 9.14 21.60
N SER A 98 4.09 9.20 21.79
CA SER A 98 3.45 9.56 23.05
C SER A 98 2.32 8.57 23.39
N LEU A 99 1.65 8.77 24.53
CA LEU A 99 0.52 7.93 24.93
C LEU A 99 -0.62 7.90 23.92
N ARG A 100 -0.80 8.98 23.15
CA ARG A 100 -1.92 9.13 22.22
C ARG A 100 -1.52 9.37 20.78
N HIS A 101 -0.28 9.72 20.51
CA HIS A 101 0.14 10.14 19.19
C HIS A 101 1.46 9.48 18.84
N ASP A 102 1.51 8.85 17.68
CA ASP A 102 2.74 8.31 17.09
C ASP A 102 2.92 8.90 15.69
N LEU A 103 4.14 9.18 15.33
CA LEU A 103 4.54 9.58 13.98
C LEU A 103 5.74 8.76 13.57
N ASP A 104 5.54 7.95 12.55
CA ASP A 104 6.52 7.01 12.03
C ASP A 104 6.88 7.40 10.59
N ILE A 105 8.14 7.24 10.21
CA ILE A 105 8.62 7.48 8.85
C ILE A 105 9.72 6.49 8.48
N GLY A 106 9.76 6.07 7.23
CA GLY A 106 10.84 5.21 6.75
C GLY A 106 10.65 4.74 5.31
N PRO A 107 11.62 3.99 4.79
CA PRO A 107 11.56 3.47 3.44
C PRO A 107 10.54 2.34 3.30
N GLY A 108 10.00 2.21 2.10
CA GLY A 108 9.14 1.12 1.68
C GLY A 108 9.40 0.72 0.23
N ILE A 109 8.98 -0.49 -0.10
CA ILE A 109 8.95 -0.99 -1.48
C ILE A 109 7.54 -1.46 -1.74
N ALA A 110 6.89 -0.88 -2.74
CA ALA A 110 5.55 -1.26 -3.15
C ALA A 110 5.56 -1.92 -4.53
N PHE A 111 4.60 -2.81 -4.74
CA PHE A 111 4.35 -3.47 -6.01
C PHE A 111 2.89 -3.31 -6.36
N ALA A 112 2.61 -2.98 -7.62
CA ALA A 112 1.26 -2.86 -8.12
C ALA A 112 1.10 -3.56 -9.47
N TYR A 113 -0.02 -4.22 -9.65
CA TYR A 113 -0.50 -4.73 -10.92
C TYR A 113 -1.72 -3.94 -11.35
N LEU A 114 -1.67 -3.41 -12.54
CA LEU A 114 -2.73 -2.62 -13.15
C LEU A 114 -3.08 -3.22 -14.51
N ASN A 115 -4.38 -3.39 -14.75
CA ASN A 115 -4.88 -3.64 -16.10
C ASN A 115 -5.64 -2.38 -16.54
N VAL A 116 -5.09 -1.68 -17.50
CA VAL A 116 -5.62 -0.41 -18.01
C VAL A 116 -5.81 -0.53 -19.51
N LEU A 117 -7.05 -0.46 -19.99
CA LEU A 117 -7.37 -0.51 -21.41
C LEU A 117 -6.67 -1.70 -22.11
N ASP A 118 -6.86 -2.90 -21.58
CA ASP A 118 -6.24 -4.15 -22.04
C ASP A 118 -4.71 -4.21 -21.94
N ASN A 119 -4.07 -3.18 -21.39
CA ASN A 119 -2.65 -3.20 -21.09
C ASN A 119 -2.39 -3.69 -19.66
N ASN A 120 -1.57 -4.71 -19.54
CA ASN A 120 -1.12 -5.23 -18.26
C ASN A 120 0.19 -4.55 -17.87
N VAL A 121 0.18 -3.82 -16.76
CA VAL A 121 1.35 -3.11 -16.24
C VAL A 121 1.68 -3.62 -14.85
N VAL A 122 2.92 -4.01 -14.65
CA VAL A 122 3.48 -4.29 -13.32
C VAL A 122 4.42 -3.16 -12.95
N SER A 123 4.25 -2.62 -11.75
CA SER A 123 5.08 -1.53 -11.26
C SER A 123 5.71 -1.90 -9.93
N ALA A 124 6.96 -1.52 -9.73
CA ALA A 124 7.64 -1.53 -8.45
C ALA A 124 7.99 -0.08 -8.09
N PHE A 125 7.77 0.30 -6.83
CA PHE A 125 8.04 1.64 -6.33
C PHE A 125 8.98 1.56 -5.14
N LEU A 126 9.99 2.43 -5.14
CA LEU A 126 10.68 2.80 -3.91
C LEU A 126 9.94 4.00 -3.33
N GLU A 127 9.54 3.93 -2.07
CA GLU A 127 8.71 4.95 -1.45
C GLU A 127 9.24 5.38 -0.07
N LEU A 128 8.89 6.59 0.31
CA LEU A 128 8.97 7.06 1.68
C LEU A 128 7.59 6.90 2.32
N SER A 129 7.50 5.98 3.26
CA SER A 129 6.27 5.70 3.99
C SER A 129 6.23 6.52 5.26
N SER A 130 5.13 7.21 5.52
CA SER A 130 4.90 7.93 6.76
C SER A 130 3.53 7.62 7.31
N ARG A 131 3.42 7.45 8.64
CA ARG A 131 2.16 7.19 9.32
C ARG A 131 2.05 8.04 10.58
N TYR A 132 0.97 8.76 10.69
CA TYR A 132 0.53 9.36 11.95
C TYR A 132 -0.59 8.51 12.54
N THR A 133 -0.49 8.14 13.82
CA THR A 133 -1.50 7.35 14.53
C THR A 133 -1.99 8.10 15.75
N PHE A 134 -3.32 8.20 15.91
CA PHE A 134 -3.96 8.60 17.14
C PHE A 134 -4.42 7.35 17.90
N ASN A 135 -3.80 7.08 19.05
CA ASN A 135 -4.00 5.87 19.84
C ASN A 135 -5.15 6.01 20.84
N PHE A 136 -5.95 4.97 20.95
CA PHE A 136 -6.96 4.79 22.00
C PHE A 136 -6.37 3.99 23.17
N SER A 137 -7.05 4.04 24.33
CA SER A 137 -6.61 3.35 25.54
C SER A 137 -6.68 1.80 25.45
N ASN A 138 -7.39 1.27 24.47
CA ASN A 138 -7.60 -0.17 24.27
C ASN A 138 -6.62 -0.83 23.28
N GLY A 139 -5.53 -0.15 22.93
CA GLY A 139 -4.56 -0.64 21.92
C GLY A 139 -4.97 -0.41 20.48
N GLY A 140 -6.18 0.09 20.24
CA GLY A 140 -6.63 0.52 18.93
C GLY A 140 -6.21 1.95 18.61
N GLY A 141 -6.31 2.35 17.33
CA GLY A 141 -6.03 3.71 16.90
C GLY A 141 -6.58 4.02 15.51
N ILE A 142 -6.66 5.30 15.21
CA ILE A 142 -6.92 5.79 13.85
C ILE A 142 -5.61 6.27 13.28
N PHE A 143 -5.31 5.92 12.04
CA PHE A 143 -4.10 6.37 11.36
C PHE A 143 -4.39 7.17 10.10
N LEU A 144 -3.48 8.06 9.79
CA LEU A 144 -3.31 8.69 8.49
C LEU A 144 -1.93 8.25 7.97
N GLU A 145 -1.90 7.64 6.81
CA GLU A 145 -0.68 7.17 6.17
C GLU A 145 -0.52 7.82 4.81
N ALA A 146 0.70 8.24 4.51
CA ALA A 146 1.06 8.77 3.21
C ALA A 146 2.36 8.09 2.74
N ASN A 147 2.28 7.44 1.60
CA ASN A 147 3.42 6.80 0.94
C ASN A 147 3.81 7.63 -0.27
N LEU A 148 5.00 8.24 -0.22
CA LEU A 148 5.51 9.08 -1.28
C LEU A 148 6.45 8.25 -2.17
N PRO A 149 6.06 7.90 -3.41
CA PRO A 149 6.94 7.19 -4.30
C PRO A 149 8.09 8.11 -4.77
N ILE A 150 9.32 7.61 -4.62
CA ILE A 150 10.55 8.31 -4.99
C ILE A 150 11.02 7.89 -6.37
N ALA A 151 10.92 6.59 -6.64
CA ALA A 151 11.31 6.00 -7.91
C ALA A 151 10.32 4.90 -8.29
N THR A 152 10.15 4.69 -9.58
CA THR A 152 9.32 3.62 -10.11
C THR A 152 10.02 2.88 -11.23
N TYR A 153 9.79 1.57 -11.26
CA TYR A 153 10.10 0.72 -12.40
C TYR A 153 8.81 0.08 -12.90
N MET A 154 8.43 0.36 -14.13
CA MET A 154 7.21 -0.15 -14.75
C MET A 154 7.55 -1.08 -15.90
N VAL A 155 6.82 -2.19 -15.99
CA VAL A 155 6.89 -3.15 -17.09
C VAL A 155 5.51 -3.27 -17.72
N ASN A 156 5.39 -2.89 -18.98
CA ASN A 156 4.21 -3.18 -19.77
C ASN A 156 4.34 -4.58 -20.35
N LEU A 157 3.46 -5.49 -19.93
CA LEU A 157 3.46 -6.89 -20.35
C LEU A 157 2.74 -7.11 -21.68
N SER A 158 1.93 -6.14 -22.12
CA SER A 158 1.10 -6.20 -23.34
C SER A 158 1.70 -5.42 -24.52
N ALA A 159 2.95 -4.93 -24.40
CA ALA A 159 3.58 -4.16 -25.47
C ALA A 159 3.79 -5.01 -26.73
N GLU A 160 3.48 -4.43 -27.89
CA GLU A 160 3.80 -5.04 -29.19
C GLU A 160 5.32 -5.21 -29.31
N GLY A 161 5.77 -6.43 -29.52
CA GLY A 161 7.20 -6.78 -29.56
C GLY A 161 7.76 -7.39 -28.27
N GLY A 162 6.93 -7.57 -27.24
CA GLY A 162 7.25 -8.18 -25.95
C GLY A 162 7.30 -7.19 -24.80
N PRO A 163 7.53 -7.68 -23.57
CA PRO A 163 7.55 -6.83 -22.38
C PRO A 163 8.58 -5.71 -22.48
N SER A 164 8.13 -4.47 -22.22
CA SER A 164 8.99 -3.29 -22.21
C SER A 164 9.02 -2.67 -20.81
N GLY A 165 10.21 -2.38 -20.32
CA GLY A 165 10.43 -1.80 -18.99
C GLY A 165 10.92 -0.36 -19.07
N SER A 166 10.49 0.47 -18.13
CA SER A 166 10.96 1.84 -17.97
C SER A 166 11.24 2.15 -16.51
N PHE A 167 12.30 2.89 -16.26
CA PHE A 167 12.64 3.41 -14.94
C PHE A 167 12.43 4.93 -14.93
N SER A 168 11.84 5.46 -13.87
CA SER A 168 11.63 6.90 -13.69
C SER A 168 11.87 7.31 -12.24
N LEU A 169 12.51 8.45 -12.07
CA LEU A 169 12.56 9.16 -10.79
C LEU A 169 11.39 10.14 -10.74
N LEU A 170 10.66 10.13 -9.63
CA LEU A 170 9.41 10.87 -9.49
C LEU A 170 9.64 12.21 -8.77
N PHE A 171 10.60 13.02 -9.25
CA PHE A 171 10.93 14.33 -8.69
C PHE A 171 10.32 15.47 -9.52
N GLY A 172 9.00 15.50 -9.69
CA GLY A 172 8.32 16.59 -10.37
C GLY A 172 7.10 17.07 -9.57
N GLU A 173 6.90 18.39 -9.45
CA GLU A 173 5.83 18.97 -8.64
C GLU A 173 4.42 18.43 -8.99
N GLY A 174 4.12 18.23 -10.27
CA GLY A 174 2.83 17.68 -10.71
C GLY A 174 2.67 16.19 -10.42
N VAL A 175 3.74 15.42 -10.54
CA VAL A 175 3.74 13.97 -10.27
C VAL A 175 3.64 13.71 -8.77
N LEU A 176 4.34 14.48 -7.94
CA LEU A 176 4.28 14.36 -6.48
C LEU A 176 2.89 14.64 -5.94
N SER A 177 2.18 15.63 -6.49
CA SER A 177 0.82 15.98 -6.03
C SER A 177 -0.21 14.89 -6.35
N LEU A 178 -0.17 14.31 -7.55
CA LEU A 178 -1.07 13.23 -7.94
C LEU A 178 -0.75 11.94 -7.18
N THR A 179 0.52 11.56 -7.09
CA THR A 179 0.92 10.34 -6.38
C THR A 179 0.67 10.44 -4.88
N ALA A 180 0.84 11.60 -4.25
CA ALA A 180 0.49 11.80 -2.85
C ALA A 180 -1.01 11.55 -2.59
N LEU A 181 -1.90 12.00 -3.47
CA LEU A 181 -3.33 11.70 -3.38
C LEU A 181 -3.62 10.20 -3.52
N PHE A 182 -2.96 9.52 -4.46
CA PHE A 182 -3.15 8.08 -4.67
C PHE A 182 -2.64 7.22 -3.51
N CYS A 183 -1.62 7.70 -2.80
CA CYS A 183 -0.92 6.94 -1.78
C CYS A 183 -1.30 7.36 -0.35
N THR A 184 -2.28 8.26 -0.17
CA THR A 184 -2.79 8.65 1.15
C THR A 184 -3.92 7.73 1.57
N ARG A 185 -3.84 7.24 2.80
CA ARG A 185 -4.81 6.31 3.38
C ARG A 185 -5.18 6.76 4.79
N VAL A 186 -6.44 6.58 5.16
CA VAL A 186 -6.94 6.71 6.52
C VAL A 186 -7.51 5.37 6.96
N GLY A 187 -7.33 4.99 8.20
CA GLY A 187 -7.80 3.70 8.64
C GLY A 187 -7.74 3.48 10.13
N TYR A 188 -7.99 2.24 10.49
CA TYR A 188 -7.95 1.75 11.86
C TYR A 188 -6.80 0.76 12.03
N ILE A 189 -6.12 0.83 13.16
CA ILE A 189 -5.05 -0.08 13.56
C ILE A 189 -5.37 -0.66 14.94
N GLN A 190 -5.13 -1.95 15.13
CA GLN A 190 -5.21 -2.63 16.42
C GLN A 190 -3.85 -3.25 16.73
N ARG A 191 -3.34 -2.97 17.93
CA ARG A 191 -2.08 -3.51 18.47
C ARG A 191 -2.36 -4.51 19.59
N PHE A 192 -1.59 -5.60 19.61
CA PHE A 192 -1.71 -6.72 20.55
C PHE A 192 -0.41 -6.95 21.31
#